data_3e5ab6992db56a7c44c8fa40c93964de
#
_entry.id   3e5ab6992db56a7c44c8fa40c93964de
#
_cell.length_a   1.000
_cell.length_b   1.000
_cell.length_c   1.000
_cell.angle_alpha   90.00
_cell.angle_beta   90.00
_cell.angle_gamma   90.00
#
_symmetry.space_group_name_H-M   'P 1'
#
loop_
_entity.id
_entity.type
_entity.pdbx_description
1 polymer ?
#
loop_
_entity_poly.entity_id
_entity_poly.type
_entity_poly.pdbx_seq_one_letter_code
_entity_poly.pdbx_strand_id
1 'polypeptide(L)'
;MGVKARLLAVTAAAVAAVSLGGGAPQAASTLPAALAFSRAEAAGGGIFVWERNGRVRLFARSGTAPTWSPDGRRLAYVATAELGATDLYVADADGSHRAPLTRSEAADESSPDWSPDGRSLVVDRDGTLVVVRADGASERVLTAGREPAWSKSGKIAFVSDRTGSEELYVIDSTGRGLRRLTTSPAAESAPSWSPDGRRLAFASNDGESVDLYMLDVAKGSATQLTADVFNEGSPAWSADGRTIAFVSNRSGAEALWTVSTAGGPAAELPGVAGITRLRWRPAASPELRPDLEQQAPSELAMKTVTTGARKRFLLGFRSATDNVGEGPLSVFAFRQSPVVPTMRASQRVRLVGGGIRTYPGVGFLRYTYSATHDHWHLLGFQRYELRRADDHRLVVRDRKSGFCLTDRWGNAAQGFVGRRPRPVFTDYCERSNTGALIVSQGTTVGFSDVYPAHFHGQNLDVTRVPAGTYVLVHRASPNLLIRELRYENNAASLRIRLSWPQGRSKEPAVRVLARCPATERCP
;
A
#
# COMPACT_ATOMS: atom_id res chain seq x y z
N MET A 1 -33.91 48.97 61.88
CA MET A 1 -32.47 49.12 61.61
C MET A 1 -32.14 48.32 60.35
N GLY A 2 -32.04 49.07 59.27
CA GLY A 2 -31.86 48.45 57.94
C GLY A 2 -30.41 48.37 57.55
N VAL A 3 -30.01 47.28 57.00
CA VAL A 3 -28.73 47.13 56.29
C VAL A 3 -29.02 47.00 54.79
N LYS A 4 -28.65 48.06 54.05
CA LYS A 4 -28.75 48.11 52.59
C LYS A 4 -27.67 47.26 51.95
N ALA A 5 -28.05 46.26 51.17
CA ALA A 5 -27.18 45.55 50.28
C ALA A 5 -26.85 46.45 49.08
N ARG A 6 -25.57 46.71 48.83
CA ARG A 6 -25.07 47.38 47.62
C ARG A 6 -24.85 46.32 46.53
N LEU A 7 -25.62 46.44 45.44
CA LEU A 7 -25.31 45.80 44.17
C LEU A 7 -24.06 46.46 43.56
N LEU A 8 -23.00 45.70 43.34
CA LEU A 8 -21.89 46.12 42.47
C LEU A 8 -22.24 45.78 41.02
N ALA A 9 -22.41 46.80 40.23
CA ALA A 9 -22.52 46.69 38.78
C ALA A 9 -21.12 46.40 38.20
N VAL A 10 -20.97 45.26 37.52
CA VAL A 10 -19.77 44.95 36.73
C VAL A 10 -19.96 45.66 35.39
N THR A 11 -19.19 46.70 35.17
CA THR A 11 -19.09 47.39 33.89
C THR A 11 -18.36 46.52 32.90
N ALA A 12 -18.99 46.26 31.74
CA ALA A 12 -18.38 45.63 30.59
C ALA A 12 -17.27 46.55 30.04
N ALA A 13 -16.03 46.07 30.12
CA ALA A 13 -14.91 46.76 29.47
C ALA A 13 -14.99 46.52 27.95
N ALA A 14 -15.13 47.59 27.20
CA ALA A 14 -15.03 47.58 25.75
C ALA A 14 -13.62 47.15 25.33
N VAL A 15 -13.52 46.08 24.57
CA VAL A 15 -12.29 45.69 23.91
C VAL A 15 -12.05 46.67 22.75
N ALA A 16 -11.06 47.53 22.93
CA ALA A 16 -10.58 48.42 21.88
C ALA A 16 -9.97 47.58 20.75
N ALA A 17 -10.54 47.67 19.56
CA ALA A 17 -9.94 47.12 18.35
C ALA A 17 -8.67 47.91 18.03
N VAL A 18 -7.52 47.33 18.29
CA VAL A 18 -6.25 47.82 17.78
C VAL A 18 -6.18 47.42 16.31
N SER A 19 -6.38 48.39 15.43
CA SER A 19 -6.07 48.27 14.01
C SER A 19 -4.55 48.19 13.85
N LEU A 20 -4.02 47.00 13.73
CA LEU A 20 -2.65 46.80 13.27
C LEU A 20 -2.63 46.95 11.75
N GLY A 21 -1.72 47.81 11.33
CA GLY A 21 -1.50 48.22 9.95
C GLY A 21 -1.29 47.06 9.01
N GLY A 22 -1.72 47.25 7.75
CA GLY A 22 -1.63 46.30 6.66
C GLY A 22 -0.21 45.84 6.36
N GLY A 23 0.15 44.71 6.91
CA GLY A 23 1.16 43.83 6.35
C GLY A 23 0.50 42.95 5.28
N ALA A 24 1.05 42.92 4.08
CA ALA A 24 0.61 42.01 3.03
C ALA A 24 0.48 40.58 3.60
N PRO A 25 -0.52 39.79 3.17
CA PRO A 25 -0.65 38.41 3.64
C PRO A 25 0.66 37.68 3.31
N GLN A 26 1.36 37.29 4.37
CA GLN A 26 2.51 36.42 4.26
C GLN A 26 2.04 35.17 3.51
N ALA A 27 2.64 34.90 2.35
CA ALA A 27 2.29 33.80 1.48
C ALA A 27 2.13 32.55 2.34
N ALA A 28 0.96 31.95 2.33
CA ALA A 28 0.68 30.71 3.03
C ALA A 28 1.79 29.73 2.65
N SER A 29 2.62 29.33 3.62
CA SER A 29 3.75 28.44 3.39
C SER A 29 3.19 27.13 2.82
N THR A 30 3.40 26.90 1.53
CA THR A 30 2.96 25.67 0.89
C THR A 30 3.76 24.53 1.48
N LEU A 31 3.11 23.65 2.22
CA LEU A 31 3.75 22.45 2.75
C LEU A 31 4.27 21.57 1.61
N PRO A 32 5.44 20.93 1.77
CA PRO A 32 5.99 20.03 0.74
C PRO A 32 5.07 18.85 0.44
N ALA A 33 4.22 18.44 1.40
CA ALA A 33 3.23 17.39 1.26
C ALA A 33 2.06 17.60 2.23
N ALA A 34 0.98 16.84 2.09
CA ALA A 34 -0.08 16.78 3.09
C ALA A 34 0.43 16.12 4.37
N LEU A 35 -0.11 16.52 5.52
CA LEU A 35 0.26 16.03 6.84
C LEU A 35 -0.97 15.47 7.55
N ALA A 36 -0.96 14.21 7.98
CA ALA A 36 -1.98 13.68 8.88
C ALA A 36 -1.54 13.89 10.33
N PHE A 37 -2.49 14.24 11.19
CA PHE A 37 -2.24 14.41 12.62
C PHE A 37 -3.46 14.04 13.45
N SER A 38 -3.24 13.67 14.70
CA SER A 38 -4.29 13.50 15.70
C SER A 38 -4.32 14.70 16.64
N ARG A 39 -5.52 15.00 17.15
CA ARG A 39 -5.74 15.98 18.21
C ARG A 39 -6.17 15.32 19.51
N ALA A 40 -5.79 15.91 20.63
CA ALA A 40 -6.31 15.55 21.94
C ALA A 40 -7.82 15.84 22.02
N GLU A 41 -8.56 15.07 22.83
CA GLU A 41 -10.02 15.23 22.98
C GLU A 41 -10.41 16.64 23.44
N ALA A 42 -9.64 17.24 24.36
CA ALA A 42 -9.83 18.62 24.82
C ALA A 42 -9.72 19.68 23.69
N ALA A 43 -9.02 19.34 22.58
CA ALA A 43 -8.86 20.18 21.41
C ALA A 43 -9.79 19.80 20.25
N GLY A 44 -10.84 19.02 20.53
CA GLY A 44 -11.82 18.57 19.54
C GLY A 44 -11.48 17.25 18.86
N GLY A 45 -10.67 16.39 19.47
CA GLY A 45 -10.40 14.98 19.14
C GLY A 45 -10.40 14.55 17.68
N GLY A 46 -9.78 13.40 17.39
CA GLY A 46 -9.85 12.77 16.07
C GLY A 46 -8.63 12.96 15.16
N ILE A 47 -8.77 12.48 13.95
CA ILE A 47 -7.73 12.52 12.91
C ILE A 47 -8.05 13.62 11.91
N PHE A 48 -7.03 14.40 11.59
CA PHE A 48 -7.10 15.53 10.64
C PHE A 48 -6.04 15.40 9.57
N VAL A 49 -6.30 15.97 8.41
CA VAL A 49 -5.32 16.08 7.33
C VAL A 49 -5.17 17.55 6.95
N TRP A 50 -3.94 18.02 7.01
CA TRP A 50 -3.55 19.34 6.50
C TRP A 50 -3.08 19.16 5.07
N GLU A 51 -3.85 19.70 4.14
CA GLU A 51 -3.59 19.64 2.72
C GLU A 51 -2.52 20.69 2.30
N ARG A 52 -1.87 20.47 1.18
CA ARG A 52 -0.84 21.39 0.63
C ARG A 52 -1.30 22.82 0.46
N ASN A 53 -2.59 23.03 0.22
CA ASN A 53 -3.20 24.35 0.05
C ASN A 53 -3.49 25.08 1.37
N GLY A 54 -3.03 24.58 2.50
CA GLY A 54 -3.26 25.14 3.82
C GLY A 54 -4.60 24.78 4.47
N ARG A 55 -5.45 24.00 3.78
CA ARG A 55 -6.75 23.58 4.33
C ARG A 55 -6.56 22.41 5.29
N VAL A 56 -7.18 22.49 6.47
CA VAL A 56 -7.29 21.37 7.42
C VAL A 56 -8.65 20.71 7.24
N ARG A 57 -8.63 19.41 7.05
CA ARG A 57 -9.83 18.57 6.87
C ARG A 57 -9.92 17.53 8.00
N LEU A 58 -11.11 17.39 8.59
CA LEU A 58 -11.40 16.26 9.47
C LEU A 58 -11.41 14.97 8.63
N PHE A 59 -10.61 13.98 9.05
CA PHE A 59 -10.53 12.67 8.42
C PHE A 59 -11.38 11.63 9.17
N ALA A 60 -11.24 11.57 10.50
CA ALA A 60 -12.02 10.70 11.37
C ALA A 60 -12.36 11.42 12.67
N ARG A 61 -13.59 11.24 13.18
CA ARG A 61 -14.08 11.90 14.41
C ARG A 61 -13.45 11.36 15.68
N SER A 62 -12.82 10.20 15.63
CA SER A 62 -12.09 9.56 16.73
C SER A 62 -10.85 8.90 16.19
N GLY A 63 -9.85 8.69 17.05
CA GLY A 63 -8.64 7.97 16.75
C GLY A 63 -7.37 8.78 16.95
N THR A 64 -6.24 8.06 17.01
CA THR A 64 -4.90 8.58 17.23
C THR A 64 -3.88 7.93 16.31
N ALA A 65 -2.62 8.40 16.36
CA ALA A 65 -1.46 7.82 15.71
C ALA A 65 -1.67 7.50 14.21
N PRO A 66 -2.05 8.49 13.38
CA PRO A 66 -2.23 8.27 11.95
C PRO A 66 -0.90 7.96 11.26
N THR A 67 -0.93 7.01 10.31
CA THR A 67 0.21 6.70 9.44
C THR A 67 -0.25 6.42 8.01
N TRP A 68 0.45 7.02 7.02
CA TRP A 68 0.15 6.86 5.62
C TRP A 68 0.76 5.59 5.04
N SER A 69 0.02 4.89 4.19
CA SER A 69 0.62 3.86 3.35
C SER A 69 1.74 4.45 2.46
N PRO A 70 2.75 3.65 2.06
CA PRO A 70 3.90 4.15 1.29
C PRO A 70 3.55 4.82 -0.04
N ASP A 71 2.40 4.47 -0.61
CA ASP A 71 1.84 5.08 -1.83
C ASP A 71 1.00 6.33 -1.55
N GLY A 72 0.75 6.66 -0.26
CA GLY A 72 -0.04 7.79 0.18
C GLY A 72 -1.55 7.67 -0.09
N ARG A 73 -2.05 6.49 -0.43
CA ARG A 73 -3.47 6.27 -0.81
C ARG A 73 -4.34 5.85 0.33
N ARG A 74 -3.77 5.24 1.38
CA ARG A 74 -4.48 4.79 2.57
C ARG A 74 -3.89 5.43 3.81
N LEU A 75 -4.73 5.63 4.80
CA LEU A 75 -4.35 6.06 6.13
C LEU A 75 -4.74 4.98 7.13
N ALA A 76 -3.77 4.50 7.90
CA ALA A 76 -4.04 3.67 9.06
C ALA A 76 -3.99 4.52 10.33
N TYR A 77 -4.76 4.16 11.33
CA TYR A 77 -4.83 4.83 12.63
C TYR A 77 -5.48 3.90 13.66
N VAL A 78 -5.32 4.18 14.93
CA VAL A 78 -6.01 3.43 15.99
C VAL A 78 -7.20 4.22 16.51
N ALA A 79 -8.28 3.51 16.82
CA ALA A 79 -9.47 4.12 17.41
C ALA A 79 -10.17 3.12 18.33
N THR A 80 -10.89 3.64 19.34
CA THR A 80 -11.67 2.82 20.25
C THR A 80 -12.75 2.04 19.49
N ALA A 81 -12.76 0.73 19.66
CA ALA A 81 -13.77 -0.18 19.13
C ALA A 81 -15.03 -0.20 19.99
N GLU A 82 -16.08 -0.85 19.49
CA GLU A 82 -17.36 -0.98 20.21
C GLU A 82 -17.22 -1.67 21.58
N LEU A 83 -16.23 -2.55 21.73
CA LEU A 83 -15.96 -3.30 22.97
C LEU A 83 -15.03 -2.57 23.96
N GLY A 84 -14.59 -1.35 23.62
CA GLY A 84 -13.80 -0.49 24.50
C GLY A 84 -12.29 -0.57 24.32
N ALA A 85 -11.74 -1.62 23.73
CA ALA A 85 -10.33 -1.71 23.34
C ALA A 85 -10.02 -0.83 22.11
N THR A 86 -8.76 -0.48 21.89
CA THR A 86 -8.33 0.26 20.70
C THR A 86 -7.88 -0.69 19.60
N ASP A 87 -8.51 -0.57 18.43
CA ASP A 87 -8.19 -1.36 17.23
C ASP A 87 -7.53 -0.53 16.14
N LEU A 88 -6.81 -1.22 15.26
CA LEU A 88 -6.25 -0.66 14.04
C LEU A 88 -7.31 -0.54 12.94
N TYR A 89 -7.48 0.66 12.42
CA TYR A 89 -8.36 0.96 11.29
C TYR A 89 -7.55 1.37 10.06
N VAL A 90 -8.08 1.06 8.89
CA VAL A 90 -7.57 1.53 7.61
C VAL A 90 -8.70 2.19 6.82
N ALA A 91 -8.41 3.29 6.15
CA ALA A 91 -9.33 3.98 5.24
C ALA A 91 -8.56 4.49 4.02
N ASP A 92 -9.28 4.78 2.93
CA ASP A 92 -8.70 5.47 1.78
C ASP A 92 -8.32 6.92 2.14
N ALA A 93 -7.42 7.52 1.35
CA ALA A 93 -6.89 8.86 1.63
C ALA A 93 -7.93 9.97 1.69
N ASP A 94 -9.10 9.77 1.08
CA ASP A 94 -10.24 10.68 1.14
C ASP A 94 -11.13 10.46 2.38
N GLY A 95 -10.90 9.38 3.14
CA GLY A 95 -11.67 8.97 4.31
C GLY A 95 -12.77 7.94 4.02
N SER A 96 -12.92 7.52 2.77
CA SER A 96 -13.85 6.46 2.38
C SER A 96 -13.33 5.07 2.75
N HIS A 97 -14.16 4.04 2.61
CA HIS A 97 -13.85 2.61 2.84
C HIS A 97 -13.17 2.31 4.20
N ARG A 98 -13.56 3.08 5.23
CA ARG A 98 -13.07 2.85 6.59
C ARG A 98 -13.48 1.47 7.10
N ALA A 99 -12.50 0.67 7.52
CA ALA A 99 -12.73 -0.65 8.11
C ALA A 99 -11.72 -0.94 9.24
N PRO A 100 -12.13 -1.67 10.29
CA PRO A 100 -11.18 -2.22 11.25
C PRO A 100 -10.34 -3.29 10.55
N LEU A 101 -9.02 -3.24 10.76
CA LEU A 101 -8.08 -4.25 10.29
C LEU A 101 -7.88 -5.34 11.34
N THR A 102 -7.93 -4.94 12.61
CA THR A 102 -7.87 -5.84 13.77
C THR A 102 -9.18 -5.79 14.55
N ARG A 103 -9.40 -6.76 15.40
CA ARG A 103 -10.52 -6.83 16.33
C ARG A 103 -10.05 -7.53 17.59
N SER A 104 -9.43 -6.76 18.47
CA SER A 104 -8.95 -7.25 19.76
C SER A 104 -10.03 -7.05 20.81
N GLU A 105 -10.41 -8.11 21.52
CA GLU A 105 -11.42 -7.99 22.59
C GLU A 105 -10.85 -7.39 23.88
N ALA A 106 -9.54 -7.48 24.12
CA ALA A 106 -8.92 -7.14 25.40
C ALA A 106 -7.56 -6.46 25.32
N ALA A 107 -6.98 -6.27 24.14
CA ALA A 107 -5.66 -5.69 23.98
C ALA A 107 -5.73 -4.34 23.27
N ASP A 108 -5.03 -3.34 23.78
CA ASP A 108 -4.95 -2.02 23.19
C ASP A 108 -3.85 -1.93 22.15
N GLU A 109 -4.22 -1.47 20.95
CA GLU A 109 -3.27 -1.21 19.87
C GLU A 109 -2.89 0.26 19.80
N SER A 110 -1.62 0.52 19.50
CA SER A 110 -1.07 1.86 19.38
C SER A 110 0.02 1.95 18.32
N SER A 111 0.36 3.19 17.92
CA SER A 111 1.54 3.52 17.12
C SER A 111 1.75 2.64 15.87
N PRO A 112 0.76 2.50 14.97
CA PRO A 112 0.93 1.70 13.76
C PRO A 112 1.93 2.34 12.79
N ASP A 113 2.66 1.50 12.04
CA ASP A 113 3.45 1.97 10.90
C ASP A 113 3.45 0.94 9.76
N TRP A 114 3.44 1.45 8.51
CA TRP A 114 3.34 0.62 7.32
C TRP A 114 4.66 -0.01 6.92
N SER A 115 4.61 -1.25 6.45
CA SER A 115 5.73 -1.86 5.71
C SER A 115 6.01 -1.09 4.41
N PRO A 116 7.27 -1.05 3.94
CA PRO A 116 7.63 -0.28 2.75
C PRO A 116 6.97 -0.76 1.45
N ASP A 117 6.44 -1.96 1.42
CA ASP A 117 5.68 -2.54 0.30
C ASP A 117 4.16 -2.33 0.43
N GLY A 118 3.69 -1.74 1.54
CA GLY A 118 2.28 -1.50 1.81
C GLY A 118 1.44 -2.75 2.08
N ARG A 119 2.07 -3.91 2.32
CA ARG A 119 1.38 -5.19 2.52
C ARG A 119 1.12 -5.55 3.97
N SER A 120 1.80 -4.88 4.89
CA SER A 120 1.69 -5.13 6.32
C SER A 120 1.79 -3.83 7.10
N LEU A 121 1.39 -3.90 8.35
CA LEU A 121 1.67 -2.88 9.36
C LEU A 121 2.37 -3.55 10.53
N VAL A 122 3.21 -2.80 11.23
CA VAL A 122 3.64 -3.12 12.58
C VAL A 122 2.84 -2.26 13.53
N VAL A 123 2.42 -2.81 14.65
CA VAL A 123 1.64 -2.14 15.69
C VAL A 123 2.19 -2.52 17.06
N ASP A 124 2.13 -1.61 17.99
CA ASP A 124 2.35 -1.88 19.41
C ASP A 124 1.01 -2.34 20.01
N ARG A 125 0.99 -3.55 20.53
CA ARG A 125 -0.13 -4.16 21.23
C ARG A 125 0.31 -4.47 22.66
N ASP A 126 -0.07 -3.63 23.61
CA ASP A 126 0.28 -3.75 25.04
C ASP A 126 1.78 -3.99 25.29
N GLY A 127 2.64 -3.19 24.65
CA GLY A 127 4.10 -3.31 24.78
C GLY A 127 4.71 -4.47 23.99
N THR A 128 3.97 -5.05 23.07
CA THR A 128 4.44 -6.11 22.17
C THR A 128 4.26 -5.68 20.70
N LEU A 129 5.33 -5.73 19.93
CA LEU A 129 5.25 -5.46 18.51
C LEU A 129 4.63 -6.64 17.75
N VAL A 130 3.56 -6.36 17.01
CA VAL A 130 2.85 -7.33 16.18
C VAL A 130 2.87 -6.84 14.73
N VAL A 131 3.22 -7.73 13.80
CA VAL A 131 3.10 -7.47 12.37
C VAL A 131 1.78 -8.03 11.88
N VAL A 132 0.91 -7.16 11.37
CA VAL A 132 -0.42 -7.47 10.84
C VAL A 132 -0.42 -7.31 9.33
N ARG A 133 -0.95 -8.26 8.58
CA ARG A 133 -1.14 -8.09 7.13
C ARG A 133 -2.23 -7.04 6.85
N ALA A 134 -2.00 -6.22 5.83
CA ALA A 134 -2.90 -5.13 5.47
C ALA A 134 -4.27 -5.59 4.90
N ASP A 135 -4.44 -6.89 4.69
CA ASP A 135 -5.71 -7.54 4.33
C ASP A 135 -6.38 -8.23 5.54
N GLY A 136 -5.79 -8.13 6.74
CA GLY A 136 -6.29 -8.77 7.96
C GLY A 136 -6.13 -10.29 8.01
N ALA A 137 -5.51 -10.92 6.99
CA ALA A 137 -5.51 -12.39 6.87
C ALA A 137 -4.59 -13.11 7.87
N SER A 138 -3.62 -12.42 8.44
CA SER A 138 -2.72 -13.00 9.43
C SER A 138 -1.96 -11.94 10.22
N GLU A 139 -1.55 -12.31 11.42
CA GLU A 139 -0.67 -11.52 12.27
C GLU A 139 0.47 -12.36 12.82
N ARG A 140 1.53 -11.71 13.28
CA ARG A 140 2.70 -12.35 13.86
C ARG A 140 3.36 -11.48 14.91
N VAL A 141 3.53 -12.04 16.10
CA VAL A 141 4.31 -11.41 17.17
C VAL A 141 5.78 -11.29 16.75
N LEU A 142 6.37 -10.13 16.98
CA LEU A 142 7.75 -9.83 16.61
C LEU A 142 8.68 -9.84 17.82
N THR A 143 8.47 -8.95 18.79
CA THR A 143 9.27 -8.81 20.03
C THR A 143 8.57 -7.87 21.01
N ALA A 144 8.96 -7.91 22.28
CA ALA A 144 8.55 -6.88 23.25
C ALA A 144 9.16 -5.52 22.87
N GLY A 145 8.35 -4.46 22.93
CA GLY A 145 8.73 -3.10 22.58
C GLY A 145 7.53 -2.25 22.21
N ARG A 146 7.77 -0.95 22.05
CA ARG A 146 6.74 0.06 21.82
C ARG A 146 7.13 1.00 20.68
N GLU A 147 6.17 1.76 20.19
CA GLU A 147 6.37 2.85 19.20
C GLU A 147 7.19 2.44 17.99
N PRO A 148 6.78 1.41 17.25
CA PRO A 148 7.53 0.95 16.09
C PRO A 148 7.54 1.97 14.94
N ALA A 149 8.64 1.99 14.20
CA ALA A 149 8.79 2.73 12.95
C ALA A 149 9.45 1.84 11.90
N TRP A 150 8.83 1.68 10.74
CA TRP A 150 9.29 0.79 9.68
C TRP A 150 10.05 1.55 8.60
N SER A 151 11.31 1.17 8.35
CA SER A 151 12.15 1.81 7.33
C SER A 151 11.91 1.25 5.94
N LYS A 152 12.28 2.00 4.90
CA LYS A 152 12.31 1.51 3.51
C LYS A 152 13.21 0.30 3.28
N SER A 153 14.20 0.09 4.13
CA SER A 153 15.12 -1.07 4.06
C SER A 153 14.55 -2.33 4.73
N GLY A 154 13.33 -2.29 5.26
CA GLY A 154 12.70 -3.41 5.95
C GLY A 154 13.10 -3.55 7.43
N LYS A 155 13.85 -2.60 7.98
CA LYS A 155 14.19 -2.54 9.40
C LYS A 155 13.07 -1.85 10.18
N ILE A 156 12.80 -2.33 11.40
CA ILE A 156 11.85 -1.74 12.34
C ILE A 156 12.66 -1.19 13.51
N ALA A 157 12.62 0.14 13.69
CA ALA A 157 13.10 0.78 14.91
C ALA A 157 11.96 0.81 15.94
N PHE A 158 12.29 0.72 17.21
CA PHE A 158 11.29 0.70 18.28
C PHE A 158 11.92 1.06 19.62
N VAL A 159 11.09 1.41 20.59
CA VAL A 159 11.48 1.69 21.96
C VAL A 159 11.37 0.42 22.82
N SER A 160 12.34 0.20 23.70
CA SER A 160 12.28 -0.87 24.69
C SER A 160 13.10 -0.54 25.93
N ASP A 161 12.58 -0.92 27.07
CA ASP A 161 13.20 -0.79 28.40
C ASP A 161 13.93 -2.06 28.87
N ARG A 162 14.16 -3.03 27.97
CA ARG A 162 14.78 -4.34 28.26
C ARG A 162 16.15 -4.28 28.92
N THR A 163 16.81 -3.12 28.91
CA THR A 163 18.11 -2.87 29.56
C THR A 163 18.03 -1.88 30.70
N GLY A 164 16.81 -1.58 31.20
CA GLY A 164 16.56 -0.77 32.39
C GLY A 164 16.16 0.68 32.11
N SER A 165 16.45 1.22 30.94
CA SER A 165 15.98 2.52 30.44
C SER A 165 15.31 2.37 29.08
N GLU A 166 14.45 3.34 28.73
CA GLU A 166 13.80 3.38 27.41
C GLU A 166 14.82 3.78 26.34
N GLU A 167 15.15 2.85 25.48
CA GLU A 167 16.18 3.00 24.47
C GLU A 167 15.65 2.61 23.09
N LEU A 168 16.31 3.10 22.05
CA LEU A 168 15.99 2.71 20.68
C LEU A 168 16.69 1.40 20.33
N TYR A 169 15.92 0.52 19.72
CA TYR A 169 16.37 -0.75 19.16
C TYR A 169 15.99 -0.83 17.68
N VAL A 170 16.66 -1.72 16.97
CA VAL A 170 16.31 -2.07 15.59
C VAL A 170 16.28 -3.58 15.44
N ILE A 171 15.32 -4.07 14.64
CA ILE A 171 15.14 -5.46 14.29
C ILE A 171 14.73 -5.57 12.83
N ASP A 172 14.94 -6.69 12.15
CA ASP A 172 14.32 -6.88 10.84
C ASP A 172 12.87 -7.36 10.97
N SER A 173 12.12 -7.25 9.88
CA SER A 173 10.72 -7.66 9.86
C SER A 173 10.50 -9.16 10.06
N THR A 174 11.54 -10.00 10.07
CA THR A 174 11.48 -11.44 10.37
C THR A 174 11.74 -11.76 11.84
N GLY A 175 12.11 -10.77 12.65
CA GLY A 175 12.46 -10.94 14.06
C GLY A 175 13.94 -11.22 14.31
N ARG A 176 14.80 -11.04 13.31
CA ARG A 176 16.24 -11.26 13.40
C ARG A 176 17.01 -9.95 13.49
N GLY A 177 18.28 -10.03 13.92
CA GLY A 177 19.19 -8.90 13.92
C GLY A 177 18.83 -7.81 14.93
N LEU A 178 18.25 -8.20 16.07
CA LEU A 178 17.97 -7.28 17.18
C LEU A 178 19.25 -6.59 17.62
N ARG A 179 19.26 -5.25 17.62
CA ARG A 179 20.40 -4.44 18.03
C ARG A 179 19.93 -3.16 18.73
N ARG A 180 20.55 -2.84 19.86
CA ARG A 180 20.39 -1.56 20.55
C ARG A 180 21.06 -0.45 19.75
N LEU A 181 20.42 0.71 19.64
CA LEU A 181 20.91 1.88 18.89
C LEU A 181 21.41 3.01 19.80
N THR A 182 20.79 3.18 20.97
CA THR A 182 21.11 4.24 21.92
C THR A 182 21.52 3.64 23.27
N THR A 183 22.31 4.39 24.03
CA THR A 183 22.79 4.02 25.38
C THR A 183 22.80 5.23 26.31
N SER A 184 21.87 6.15 26.11
CA SER A 184 21.70 7.38 26.88
C SER A 184 21.14 7.09 28.28
N PRO A 185 21.42 7.90 29.30
CA PRO A 185 20.64 7.89 30.54
C PRO A 185 19.23 8.49 30.37
N ALA A 186 18.98 9.23 29.30
CA ALA A 186 17.68 9.79 28.96
C ALA A 186 16.71 8.72 28.45
N ALA A 187 15.41 8.98 28.54
CA ALA A 187 14.37 8.12 27.98
C ALA A 187 14.10 8.49 26.52
N GLU A 188 14.34 7.55 25.62
CA GLU A 188 14.15 7.72 24.19
C GLU A 188 12.73 7.35 23.77
N SER A 189 12.16 8.10 22.80
CA SER A 189 10.78 7.86 22.33
C SER A 189 10.56 8.31 20.88
N ALA A 190 9.42 7.90 20.31
CA ALA A 190 8.88 8.34 19.03
C ALA A 190 9.89 8.27 17.84
N PRO A 191 10.55 7.13 17.58
CA PRO A 191 11.46 7.02 16.47
C PRO A 191 10.76 7.24 15.12
N SER A 192 11.45 7.91 14.19
CA SER A 192 10.97 8.17 12.84
C SER A 192 12.12 8.06 11.84
N TRP A 193 11.99 7.20 10.83
CA TRP A 193 13.02 7.01 9.82
C TRP A 193 13.07 8.13 8.79
N SER A 194 14.28 8.50 8.40
CA SER A 194 14.49 9.32 7.21
C SER A 194 14.03 8.59 5.95
N PRO A 195 13.62 9.31 4.87
CA PRO A 195 13.13 8.68 3.64
C PRO A 195 14.15 7.76 2.95
N ASP A 196 15.45 7.95 3.19
CA ASP A 196 16.51 7.08 2.69
C ASP A 196 16.81 5.87 3.58
N GLY A 197 16.18 5.80 4.78
CA GLY A 197 16.35 4.72 5.75
C GLY A 197 17.71 4.68 6.45
N ARG A 198 18.48 5.78 6.45
CA ARG A 198 19.83 5.85 7.03
C ARG A 198 19.86 6.53 8.40
N ARG A 199 18.89 7.41 8.66
CA ARG A 199 18.84 8.20 9.90
C ARG A 199 17.51 7.99 10.62
N LEU A 200 17.53 8.16 11.94
CA LEU A 200 16.34 8.20 12.79
C LEU A 200 16.25 9.58 13.44
N ALA A 201 15.10 10.21 13.40
CA ALA A 201 14.74 11.29 14.32
C ALA A 201 14.00 10.66 15.50
N PHE A 202 14.22 11.17 16.70
CA PHE A 202 13.59 10.68 17.93
C PHE A 202 13.54 11.78 18.96
N ALA A 203 12.73 11.61 19.99
CA ALA A 203 12.68 12.48 21.16
C ALA A 203 13.45 11.83 22.30
N SER A 204 14.21 12.62 23.05
CA SER A 204 15.03 12.21 24.19
C SER A 204 14.67 13.08 25.39
N ASN A 205 14.29 12.45 26.50
CA ASN A 205 13.87 13.09 27.74
C ASN A 205 14.95 12.87 28.82
N ASP A 206 15.67 13.92 29.18
CA ASP A 206 16.69 13.91 30.23
C ASP A 206 16.14 14.22 31.64
N GLY A 207 14.83 14.49 31.75
CA GLY A 207 14.12 14.85 32.97
C GLY A 207 13.92 16.35 33.15
N GLU A 208 14.60 17.22 32.39
CA GLU A 208 14.43 18.67 32.39
C GLU A 208 13.62 19.14 31.18
N SER A 209 13.92 18.61 29.99
CA SER A 209 13.22 18.88 28.75
C SER A 209 13.11 17.63 27.89
N VAL A 210 12.30 17.71 26.84
CA VAL A 210 12.26 16.68 25.78
C VAL A 210 12.74 17.30 24.49
N ASP A 211 13.91 16.89 24.04
CA ASP A 211 14.55 17.43 22.84
C ASP A 211 14.57 16.43 21.69
N LEU A 212 14.62 16.95 20.45
CA LEU A 212 14.76 16.14 19.25
C LEU A 212 16.22 15.87 18.91
N TYR A 213 16.50 14.65 18.60
CA TYR A 213 17.79 14.17 18.10
C TYR A 213 17.68 13.48 16.75
N MET A 214 18.79 13.45 16.04
CA MET A 214 18.94 12.72 14.79
C MET A 214 20.12 11.75 14.89
N LEU A 215 19.86 10.45 14.80
CA LEU A 215 20.85 9.38 14.85
C LEU A 215 21.23 8.92 13.44
N ASP A 216 22.51 8.90 13.10
CA ASP A 216 23.03 8.13 11.98
C ASP A 216 23.17 6.66 12.39
N VAL A 217 22.32 5.80 11.84
CA VAL A 217 22.19 4.39 12.28
C VAL A 217 23.44 3.56 11.98
N ALA A 218 24.20 3.91 10.94
CA ALA A 218 25.42 3.20 10.57
C ALA A 218 26.62 3.63 11.45
N LYS A 219 26.70 4.93 11.75
CA LYS A 219 27.78 5.48 12.57
C LYS A 219 27.54 5.35 14.07
N GLY A 220 26.26 5.25 14.49
CA GLY A 220 25.86 5.27 15.90
C GLY A 220 26.02 6.64 16.57
N SER A 221 26.16 7.73 15.78
CA SER A 221 26.30 9.09 16.30
C SER A 221 24.98 9.84 16.24
N ALA A 222 24.60 10.46 17.34
CA ALA A 222 23.41 11.31 17.43
C ALA A 222 23.80 12.80 17.39
N THR A 223 22.97 13.62 16.77
CA THR A 223 23.08 15.08 16.71
C THR A 223 21.79 15.67 17.27
N GLN A 224 21.89 16.57 18.22
CA GLN A 224 20.75 17.30 18.77
C GLN A 224 20.22 18.30 17.74
N LEU A 225 18.91 18.33 17.56
CA LEU A 225 18.23 19.22 16.61
C LEU A 225 17.57 20.41 17.29
N THR A 226 17.09 20.21 18.52
CA THR A 226 16.51 21.26 19.38
C THR A 226 17.24 21.24 20.72
N ALA A 227 17.34 22.39 21.40
CA ALA A 227 18.05 22.55 22.65
C ALA A 227 17.45 23.72 23.42
N ASP A 228 16.23 23.56 23.90
CA ASP A 228 15.54 24.60 24.66
C ASP A 228 14.70 24.00 25.80
N VAL A 229 14.00 24.85 26.54
CA VAL A 229 13.25 24.43 27.75
C VAL A 229 11.87 23.86 27.46
N PHE A 230 11.52 23.70 26.22
CA PHE A 230 10.22 23.21 25.79
C PHE A 230 10.25 21.71 25.57
N ASN A 231 9.08 21.10 25.48
CA ASN A 231 8.95 19.68 25.17
C ASN A 231 8.62 19.50 23.70
N GLU A 232 9.45 18.72 23.02
CA GLU A 232 9.28 18.30 21.63
C GLU A 232 8.96 16.82 21.54
N GLY A 233 8.11 16.45 20.58
CA GLY A 233 7.74 15.07 20.38
C GLY A 233 7.24 14.74 18.99
N SER A 234 7.02 13.46 18.77
CA SER A 234 6.43 12.94 17.53
C SER A 234 7.10 13.45 16.25
N PRO A 235 8.44 13.35 16.10
CA PRO A 235 9.11 13.83 14.90
C PRO A 235 8.66 13.04 13.67
N ALA A 236 8.49 13.74 12.55
CA ALA A 236 8.14 13.13 11.26
C ALA A 236 8.93 13.78 10.12
N TRP A 237 9.62 12.96 9.34
CA TRP A 237 10.43 13.41 8.21
C TRP A 237 9.56 13.81 7.03
N SER A 238 9.87 14.95 6.41
CA SER A 238 9.35 15.29 5.08
C SER A 238 9.86 14.28 4.03
N ALA A 239 9.10 14.13 2.95
CA ALA A 239 9.41 13.14 1.90
C ALA A 239 10.76 13.38 1.18
N ASP A 240 11.24 14.63 1.16
CA ASP A 240 12.53 15.02 0.59
C ASP A 240 13.71 14.87 1.58
N GLY A 241 13.41 14.54 2.86
CA GLY A 241 14.41 14.36 3.91
C GLY A 241 15.10 15.62 4.39
N ARG A 242 14.57 16.81 4.08
CA ARG A 242 15.17 18.12 4.43
C ARG A 242 14.57 18.76 5.66
N THR A 243 13.38 18.35 6.04
CA THR A 243 12.61 18.94 7.13
C THR A 243 12.06 17.87 8.05
N ILE A 244 12.05 18.13 9.34
CA ILE A 244 11.34 17.35 10.34
C ILE A 244 10.22 18.21 10.89
N ALA A 245 8.99 17.72 10.81
CA ALA A 245 7.85 18.28 11.53
C ALA A 245 7.75 17.62 12.89
N PHE A 246 7.33 18.35 13.90
CA PHE A 246 7.23 17.85 15.27
C PHE A 246 6.19 18.63 16.09
N VAL A 247 5.80 18.09 17.21
CA VAL A 247 4.93 18.74 18.20
C VAL A 247 5.81 19.47 19.22
N SER A 248 5.49 20.71 19.56
CA SER A 248 6.13 21.43 20.64
C SER A 248 5.15 22.34 21.38
N ASN A 249 5.36 22.51 22.69
CA ASN A 249 4.56 23.38 23.55
C ASN A 249 5.13 24.80 23.68
N ARG A 250 6.14 25.19 22.87
CA ARG A 250 6.83 26.48 22.96
C ARG A 250 5.96 27.70 22.67
N SER A 251 4.80 27.54 22.04
CA SER A 251 3.78 28.61 21.88
C SER A 251 2.72 28.63 23.00
N GLY A 252 2.95 27.89 24.10
CA GLY A 252 2.05 27.80 25.24
C GLY A 252 1.02 26.69 25.17
N ALA A 253 0.86 26.07 24.00
CA ALA A 253 0.05 24.87 23.76
C ALA A 253 0.79 23.96 22.76
N GLU A 254 0.46 22.69 22.76
CA GLU A 254 1.00 21.75 21.77
C GLU A 254 0.60 22.19 20.36
N ALA A 255 1.59 22.60 19.58
CA ALA A 255 1.45 23.11 18.22
C ALA A 255 2.42 22.40 17.27
N LEU A 256 2.20 22.58 15.97
CA LEU A 256 3.02 21.98 14.94
C LEU A 256 4.19 22.90 14.60
N TRP A 257 5.38 22.36 14.67
CA TRP A 257 6.64 23.02 14.36
C TRP A 257 7.44 22.27 13.30
N THR A 258 8.36 22.95 12.68
CA THR A 258 9.31 22.36 11.73
C THR A 258 10.73 22.81 12.02
N VAL A 259 11.69 21.91 11.78
CA VAL A 259 13.13 22.21 11.84
C VAL A 259 13.83 21.61 10.61
N SER A 260 14.86 22.32 10.13
CA SER A 260 15.70 21.79 9.05
C SER A 260 16.61 20.66 9.55
N THR A 261 16.78 19.62 8.75
CA THR A 261 17.73 18.53 9.06
C THR A 261 19.21 18.97 8.96
N ALA A 262 19.47 20.15 8.44
CA ALA A 262 20.78 20.80 8.47
C ALA A 262 21.01 21.66 9.72
N GLY A 263 20.03 21.73 10.64
CA GLY A 263 20.03 22.60 11.79
C GLY A 263 19.39 23.96 11.50
N GLY A 264 19.35 24.83 12.51
CA GLY A 264 18.77 26.16 12.44
C GLY A 264 17.52 26.32 13.32
N PRO A 265 16.90 27.50 13.34
CA PRO A 265 15.75 27.77 14.20
C PRO A 265 14.53 26.95 13.76
N ALA A 266 13.76 26.52 14.74
CA ALA A 266 12.45 25.93 14.47
C ALA A 266 11.43 27.00 14.10
N ALA A 267 10.48 26.64 13.23
CA ALA A 267 9.41 27.52 12.77
C ALA A 267 8.03 26.89 13.06
N GLU A 268 7.14 27.68 13.64
CA GLU A 268 5.76 27.24 13.86
C GLU A 268 4.98 27.21 12.54
N LEU A 269 4.15 26.17 12.39
CA LEU A 269 3.15 26.09 11.34
C LEU A 269 1.80 26.57 11.94
N PRO A 270 1.35 27.80 11.60
CA PRO A 270 0.23 28.43 12.26
C PRO A 270 -1.11 27.74 12.01
N GLY A 271 -2.02 27.83 12.98
CA GLY A 271 -3.43 27.43 12.83
C GLY A 271 -3.77 26.00 13.25
N VAL A 272 -2.85 25.27 13.87
CA VAL A 272 -3.13 23.93 14.38
C VAL A 272 -2.55 23.78 15.79
N ALA A 273 -3.42 23.55 16.78
CA ALA A 273 -3.06 23.34 18.18
C ALA A 273 -3.66 22.02 18.71
N GLY A 274 -3.14 21.55 19.86
CA GLY A 274 -3.60 20.33 20.52
C GLY A 274 -3.20 19.04 19.78
N ILE A 275 -2.09 19.07 19.04
CA ILE A 275 -1.60 17.95 18.25
C ILE A 275 -0.89 16.94 19.17
N THR A 276 -1.17 15.66 18.98
CA THR A 276 -0.53 14.58 19.76
C THR A 276 0.42 13.73 18.94
N ARG A 277 0.10 13.44 17.69
CA ARG A 277 0.89 12.63 16.76
C ARG A 277 0.74 13.12 15.33
N LEU A 278 1.78 12.97 14.52
CA LEU A 278 1.75 13.43 13.12
C LEU A 278 2.56 12.53 12.18
N ARG A 279 2.18 12.53 10.89
CA ARG A 279 2.90 11.85 9.80
C ARG A 279 2.74 12.60 8.48
N TRP A 280 3.84 12.83 7.79
CA TRP A 280 3.81 13.34 6.44
C TRP A 280 3.22 12.32 5.48
N ARG A 281 2.36 12.76 4.59
CA ARG A 281 1.95 11.94 3.45
C ARG A 281 3.17 11.74 2.56
N PRO A 282 3.55 10.51 2.21
CA PRO A 282 4.59 10.27 1.23
C PRO A 282 4.29 11.04 -0.04
N ALA A 283 5.32 11.58 -0.69
CA ALA A 283 5.14 12.16 -2.01
C ALA A 283 4.49 11.08 -2.88
N ALA A 284 3.37 11.42 -3.52
CA ALA A 284 2.76 10.52 -4.48
C ALA A 284 3.85 10.05 -5.43
N SER A 285 3.94 8.75 -5.69
CA SER A 285 4.94 8.25 -6.63
C SER A 285 4.81 9.10 -7.90
N PRO A 286 5.88 9.71 -8.39
CA PRO A 286 5.82 10.46 -9.64
C PRO A 286 5.47 9.55 -10.84
N GLU A 287 5.29 8.27 -10.59
CA GLU A 287 4.99 7.23 -11.55
C GLU A 287 3.50 6.96 -11.62
N LEU A 288 2.96 7.06 -12.82
CA LEU A 288 1.61 6.61 -13.13
C LEU A 288 1.66 5.10 -13.40
N ARG A 289 1.49 4.30 -12.35
CA ARG A 289 1.58 2.84 -12.44
C ARG A 289 0.27 2.20 -12.84
N PRO A 290 0.31 1.05 -13.54
CA PRO A 290 -0.84 0.20 -13.71
C PRO A 290 -1.27 -0.40 -12.36
N ASP A 291 -2.50 -0.88 -12.33
CA ASP A 291 -3.06 -1.67 -11.25
C ASP A 291 -3.90 -2.77 -11.91
N LEU A 292 -3.43 -4.00 -11.83
CA LEU A 292 -3.99 -5.12 -12.56
C LEU A 292 -4.97 -5.87 -11.68
N GLU A 293 -6.25 -5.68 -11.95
CA GLU A 293 -7.33 -6.40 -11.26
C GLU A 293 -7.75 -7.63 -12.04
N GLN A 294 -7.76 -8.79 -11.38
CA GLN A 294 -8.19 -10.04 -11.98
C GLN A 294 -9.68 -10.25 -11.81
N GLN A 295 -10.38 -10.48 -12.92
CA GLN A 295 -11.76 -10.97 -12.86
C GLN A 295 -11.80 -12.46 -12.50
N ALA A 296 -12.78 -12.86 -11.69
CA ALA A 296 -13.00 -14.27 -11.41
C ALA A 296 -13.28 -15.02 -12.73
N PRO A 297 -12.67 -16.19 -12.97
CA PRO A 297 -12.90 -16.99 -14.17
C PRO A 297 -14.40 -17.20 -14.43
N SER A 298 -14.81 -17.16 -15.68
CA SER A 298 -16.21 -17.28 -16.09
C SER A 298 -16.35 -18.11 -17.36
N GLU A 299 -17.57 -18.32 -17.84
CA GLU A 299 -17.85 -19.03 -19.09
C GLU A 299 -17.09 -20.37 -19.19
N LEU A 300 -17.26 -21.23 -18.18
CA LEU A 300 -16.61 -22.54 -18.18
C LEU A 300 -17.06 -23.38 -19.37
N ALA A 301 -16.09 -23.95 -20.09
CA ALA A 301 -16.34 -24.82 -21.22
C ALA A 301 -15.47 -26.09 -21.13
N MET A 302 -16.07 -27.25 -21.35
CA MET A 302 -15.31 -28.48 -21.48
C MET A 302 -14.99 -28.72 -22.97
N LYS A 303 -13.78 -29.22 -23.22
CA LYS A 303 -13.34 -29.62 -24.56
C LYS A 303 -12.74 -31.02 -24.51
N THR A 304 -13.27 -31.90 -25.29
CA THR A 304 -12.68 -33.23 -25.49
C THR A 304 -11.71 -33.22 -26.66
N VAL A 305 -10.47 -33.61 -26.41
CA VAL A 305 -9.42 -33.75 -27.43
C VAL A 305 -9.03 -35.22 -27.55
N THR A 306 -9.18 -35.79 -28.74
CA THR A 306 -8.82 -37.17 -29.03
C THR A 306 -7.54 -37.22 -29.88
N THR A 307 -6.54 -37.95 -29.43
CA THR A 307 -5.29 -38.20 -30.17
C THR A 307 -5.02 -39.68 -30.20
N GLY A 308 -5.28 -40.31 -31.33
CA GLY A 308 -5.33 -41.80 -31.43
C GLY A 308 -6.38 -42.36 -30.45
N ALA A 309 -6.02 -43.36 -29.66
CA ALA A 309 -6.91 -43.97 -28.67
C ALA A 309 -7.04 -43.14 -27.35
N ARG A 310 -6.30 -42.05 -27.20
CA ARG A 310 -6.27 -41.26 -25.95
C ARG A 310 -7.24 -40.08 -26.03
N LYS A 311 -8.17 -40.01 -25.07
CA LYS A 311 -9.03 -38.86 -24.84
C LYS A 311 -8.47 -37.99 -23.70
N ARG A 312 -8.49 -36.68 -23.88
CA ARG A 312 -8.20 -35.68 -22.84
C ARG A 312 -9.39 -34.77 -22.68
N PHE A 313 -9.70 -34.41 -21.45
CA PHE A 313 -10.74 -33.49 -21.08
C PHE A 313 -10.11 -32.19 -20.57
N LEU A 314 -10.34 -31.12 -21.30
CA LEU A 314 -9.75 -29.79 -21.05
C LEU A 314 -10.82 -28.84 -20.55
N LEU A 315 -10.60 -28.26 -19.36
CA LEU A 315 -11.45 -27.22 -18.80
C LEU A 315 -10.95 -25.86 -19.30
N GLY A 316 -11.70 -25.26 -20.21
CA GLY A 316 -11.52 -23.88 -20.66
C GLY A 316 -12.40 -22.91 -19.84
N PHE A 317 -12.01 -21.66 -19.81
CA PHE A 317 -12.74 -20.59 -19.11
C PHE A 317 -12.39 -19.23 -19.72
N ARG A 318 -13.29 -18.27 -19.58
CA ARG A 318 -12.99 -16.88 -19.86
C ARG A 318 -12.20 -16.28 -18.71
N SER A 319 -11.11 -15.57 -19.04
CA SER A 319 -10.33 -14.80 -18.08
C SER A 319 -10.20 -13.35 -18.57
N ALA A 320 -10.11 -12.42 -17.64
CA ALA A 320 -9.88 -11.02 -17.92
C ALA A 320 -8.97 -10.40 -16.85
N THR A 321 -8.08 -9.53 -17.31
CA THR A 321 -7.21 -8.70 -16.49
C THR A 321 -7.52 -7.24 -16.82
N ASP A 322 -8.02 -6.50 -15.85
CA ASP A 322 -8.37 -5.09 -15.98
C ASP A 322 -7.20 -4.23 -15.52
N ASN A 323 -6.94 -3.12 -16.23
CA ASN A 323 -6.05 -2.09 -15.70
C ASN A 323 -6.91 -0.97 -15.09
N VAL A 324 -6.95 -0.90 -13.78
CA VAL A 324 -7.67 0.11 -12.99
C VAL A 324 -6.74 1.15 -12.35
N GLY A 325 -5.47 1.17 -12.75
CA GLY A 325 -4.41 2.02 -12.19
C GLY A 325 -4.45 3.48 -12.64
N GLU A 326 -3.35 4.16 -12.37
CA GLU A 326 -3.14 5.58 -12.74
C GLU A 326 -2.52 5.73 -14.13
N GLY A 327 -1.86 4.69 -14.61
CA GLY A 327 -1.18 4.68 -15.90
C GLY A 327 -1.31 3.35 -16.62
N PRO A 328 -0.95 3.31 -17.91
CA PRO A 328 -1.01 2.09 -18.70
C PRO A 328 0.00 1.06 -18.20
N LEU A 329 -0.36 -0.21 -18.24
CA LEU A 329 0.63 -1.26 -18.33
C LEU A 329 1.28 -1.15 -19.70
N SER A 330 2.56 -0.84 -19.75
CA SER A 330 3.31 -0.72 -20.99
C SER A 330 4.58 -1.58 -20.91
N VAL A 331 4.64 -2.60 -21.76
CA VAL A 331 5.80 -3.48 -21.89
C VAL A 331 6.43 -3.22 -23.25
N PHE A 332 7.72 -2.91 -23.21
CA PHE A 332 8.55 -2.69 -24.38
C PHE A 332 9.64 -3.74 -24.43
N ALA A 333 9.77 -4.43 -25.54
CA ALA A 333 10.78 -5.47 -25.71
C ALA A 333 11.58 -5.25 -26.98
N PHE A 334 12.83 -5.66 -26.97
CA PHE A 334 13.72 -5.57 -28.12
C PHE A 334 14.66 -6.76 -28.19
N ARG A 335 15.18 -7.03 -29.40
CA ARG A 335 16.27 -7.95 -29.71
C ARG A 335 17.21 -7.35 -30.73
N GLN A 336 18.46 -7.78 -30.71
CA GLN A 336 19.50 -7.24 -31.60
C GLN A 336 19.41 -7.77 -33.02
N SER A 337 18.80 -8.93 -33.23
CA SER A 337 18.70 -9.59 -34.52
C SER A 337 17.45 -10.45 -34.63
N PRO A 338 16.84 -10.61 -35.82
CA PRO A 338 15.72 -11.50 -36.04
C PRO A 338 16.02 -12.99 -35.76
N VAL A 339 17.31 -13.38 -35.77
CA VAL A 339 17.74 -14.76 -35.46
C VAL A 339 17.56 -15.10 -33.98
N VAL A 340 17.57 -14.09 -33.09
CA VAL A 340 17.34 -14.30 -31.66
C VAL A 340 15.85 -14.61 -31.42
N PRO A 341 15.48 -15.79 -30.87
CA PRO A 341 14.09 -16.23 -30.80
C PRO A 341 13.25 -15.51 -29.74
N THR A 342 13.89 -14.74 -28.86
CA THR A 342 13.23 -14.00 -27.75
C THR A 342 13.68 -12.55 -27.71
N MET A 343 12.82 -11.69 -27.15
CA MET A 343 13.15 -10.30 -26.83
C MET A 343 13.21 -10.11 -25.31
N ARG A 344 14.16 -9.31 -24.84
CA ARG A 344 14.17 -8.85 -23.44
C ARG A 344 13.11 -7.79 -23.23
N ALA A 345 12.28 -7.98 -22.22
CA ALA A 345 11.19 -7.08 -21.91
C ALA A 345 11.54 -6.11 -20.76
N SER A 346 11.10 -4.88 -20.92
CA SER A 346 11.16 -3.82 -19.92
C SER A 346 9.76 -3.22 -19.75
N GLN A 347 9.39 -2.86 -18.53
CA GLN A 347 8.19 -2.06 -18.28
C GLN A 347 8.52 -0.58 -18.42
N ARG A 348 7.67 0.15 -19.12
CA ARG A 348 7.70 1.62 -19.22
C ARG A 348 6.60 2.21 -18.38
N VAL A 349 6.96 3.08 -17.43
CA VAL A 349 6.02 3.75 -16.53
C VAL A 349 6.06 5.25 -16.83
N ARG A 350 4.90 5.86 -17.08
CA ARG A 350 4.78 7.31 -17.27
C ARG A 350 5.00 8.03 -15.95
N LEU A 351 5.58 9.22 -16.01
CA LEU A 351 5.78 10.08 -14.85
C LEU A 351 4.69 11.17 -14.81
N VAL A 352 4.31 11.57 -13.60
CA VAL A 352 3.52 12.79 -13.39
C VAL A 352 4.35 13.98 -13.87
N GLY A 353 3.77 14.82 -14.73
CA GLY A 353 4.50 15.94 -15.34
C GLY A 353 5.22 15.59 -16.65
N GLY A 354 5.11 14.34 -17.12
CA GLY A 354 5.68 13.88 -18.39
C GLY A 354 6.97 13.08 -18.23
N GLY A 355 7.39 12.43 -19.30
CA GLY A 355 8.53 11.52 -19.31
C GLY A 355 8.16 10.06 -19.02
N ILE A 356 9.14 9.18 -19.19
CA ILE A 356 9.01 7.73 -19.04
C ILE A 356 10.19 7.21 -18.21
N ARG A 357 9.89 6.40 -17.21
CA ARG A 357 10.89 5.59 -16.49
C ARG A 357 10.82 4.15 -16.98
N THR A 358 11.97 3.56 -17.30
CA THR A 358 12.07 2.19 -17.82
C THR A 358 12.64 1.25 -16.76
N TYR A 359 11.97 0.14 -16.54
CA TYR A 359 12.38 -0.93 -15.62
C TYR A 359 12.72 -2.17 -16.43
N PRO A 360 14.01 -2.56 -16.52
CA PRO A 360 14.42 -3.76 -17.23
C PRO A 360 14.06 -5.03 -16.46
N GLY A 361 14.07 -6.17 -17.17
CA GLY A 361 14.00 -7.48 -16.55
C GLY A 361 12.59 -7.94 -16.15
N VAL A 362 11.53 -7.39 -16.78
CA VAL A 362 10.14 -7.83 -16.50
C VAL A 362 9.75 -9.12 -17.25
N GLY A 363 10.71 -9.78 -17.91
CA GLY A 363 10.48 -11.03 -18.60
C GLY A 363 11.03 -11.05 -20.03
N PHE A 364 10.47 -11.95 -20.83
CA PHE A 364 10.85 -12.12 -22.23
C PHE A 364 9.59 -12.21 -23.10
N LEU A 365 9.69 -11.71 -24.32
CA LEU A 365 8.72 -12.00 -25.38
C LEU A 365 9.24 -13.09 -26.28
N ARG A 366 8.34 -13.96 -26.74
CA ARG A 366 8.59 -14.99 -27.73
C ARG A 366 7.50 -14.98 -28.79
N TYR A 367 7.88 -15.09 -30.05
CA TYR A 367 6.92 -15.26 -31.13
C TYR A 367 6.28 -16.65 -31.05
N THR A 368 4.97 -16.71 -31.15
CA THR A 368 4.21 -17.95 -31.16
C THR A 368 3.50 -18.07 -32.49
N TYR A 369 3.79 -19.15 -33.21
CA TYR A 369 3.14 -19.48 -34.48
C TYR A 369 2.23 -20.69 -34.33
N SER A 370 0.97 -20.49 -34.69
CA SER A 370 -0.01 -21.59 -34.89
C SER A 370 -1.10 -21.08 -35.82
N ALA A 371 -1.98 -21.95 -36.28
CA ALA A 371 -3.10 -21.56 -37.15
C ALA A 371 -3.99 -20.42 -36.58
N THR A 372 -3.89 -20.14 -35.30
CA THR A 372 -4.69 -19.14 -34.58
C THR A 372 -3.85 -18.14 -33.76
N HIS A 373 -2.51 -18.30 -33.75
CA HIS A 373 -1.58 -17.43 -33.03
C HIS A 373 -0.36 -17.18 -33.90
N ASP A 374 -0.16 -15.93 -34.28
CA ASP A 374 0.92 -15.48 -35.15
C ASP A 374 1.46 -14.11 -34.66
N HIS A 375 1.76 -14.05 -33.36
CA HIS A 375 2.20 -12.81 -32.72
C HIS A 375 3.12 -13.05 -31.51
N TRP A 376 3.67 -11.96 -30.93
CA TRP A 376 4.58 -12.01 -29.80
C TRP A 376 3.85 -12.11 -28.46
N HIS A 377 4.32 -12.96 -27.58
CA HIS A 377 3.78 -13.21 -26.26
C HIS A 377 4.75 -12.83 -25.16
N LEU A 378 4.31 -12.08 -24.16
CA LEU A 378 5.00 -11.90 -22.89
C LEU A 378 4.89 -13.20 -22.07
N LEU A 379 6.04 -13.80 -21.78
CA LEU A 379 6.10 -15.07 -21.06
C LEU A 379 5.88 -14.88 -19.56
N GLY A 380 5.10 -15.81 -18.95
CA GLY A 380 4.92 -15.86 -17.50
C GLY A 380 4.07 -14.71 -16.91
N PHE A 381 3.36 -13.95 -17.74
CA PHE A 381 2.54 -12.82 -17.28
C PHE A 381 1.28 -13.25 -16.52
N GLN A 382 0.63 -14.31 -16.96
CA GLN A 382 -0.55 -14.88 -16.28
C GLN A 382 -0.32 -16.34 -15.94
N ARG A 383 -1.06 -16.83 -14.94
CA ARG A 383 -1.02 -18.21 -14.48
C ARG A 383 -2.41 -18.69 -14.10
N TYR A 384 -2.75 -19.90 -14.53
CA TYR A 384 -4.00 -20.57 -14.18
C TYR A 384 -3.70 -21.86 -13.44
N GLU A 385 -4.40 -22.10 -12.34
CA GLU A 385 -4.18 -23.24 -11.48
C GLU A 385 -5.50 -23.82 -11.00
N LEU A 386 -5.61 -25.14 -10.96
CA LEU A 386 -6.67 -25.86 -10.24
C LEU A 386 -6.09 -26.37 -8.94
N ARG A 387 -6.67 -25.97 -7.83
CA ARG A 387 -6.24 -26.31 -6.47
C ARG A 387 -7.36 -27.02 -5.73
N ARG A 388 -7.04 -27.87 -4.79
CA ARG A 388 -8.05 -28.48 -3.90
C ARG A 388 -8.70 -27.41 -3.04
N ALA A 389 -9.98 -27.55 -2.75
CA ALA A 389 -10.69 -26.56 -1.95
C ALA A 389 -10.41 -26.66 -0.43
N ASP A 390 -10.02 -27.85 0.04
CA ASP A 390 -9.75 -28.14 1.45
C ASP A 390 -8.37 -27.63 1.93
N ASP A 391 -7.29 -28.01 1.24
CA ASP A 391 -5.90 -27.72 1.64
C ASP A 391 -5.17 -26.75 0.69
N HIS A 392 -5.87 -26.28 -0.34
CA HIS A 392 -5.35 -25.37 -1.39
C HIS A 392 -4.13 -25.94 -2.16
N ARG A 393 -3.91 -27.25 -2.09
CA ARG A 393 -2.82 -27.93 -2.81
C ARG A 393 -3.04 -27.87 -4.32
N LEU A 394 -1.97 -27.58 -5.05
CA LEU A 394 -1.97 -27.56 -6.51
C LEU A 394 -2.29 -28.94 -7.08
N VAL A 395 -3.25 -29.02 -8.01
CA VAL A 395 -3.67 -30.24 -8.71
C VAL A 395 -3.26 -30.20 -10.17
N VAL A 396 -3.58 -29.09 -10.86
CA VAL A 396 -3.25 -28.86 -12.26
C VAL A 396 -2.80 -27.41 -12.44
N ARG A 397 -1.77 -27.23 -13.26
CA ARG A 397 -1.34 -25.91 -13.75
C ARG A 397 -1.52 -25.86 -15.26
N ASP A 398 -1.81 -24.69 -15.78
CA ASP A 398 -1.86 -24.45 -17.22
C ASP A 398 -0.48 -24.66 -17.88
N ARG A 399 -0.50 -24.87 -19.18
CA ARG A 399 0.70 -24.98 -20.01
C ARG A 399 0.93 -23.74 -20.87
N LYS A 400 0.03 -22.77 -20.81
CA LYS A 400 0.17 -21.53 -21.56
C LYS A 400 1.31 -20.72 -20.96
N SER A 401 2.34 -20.45 -21.76
CA SER A 401 3.55 -19.80 -21.31
C SER A 401 3.59 -18.30 -21.62
N GLY A 402 2.63 -17.76 -22.39
CA GLY A 402 2.70 -16.37 -22.83
C GLY A 402 1.35 -15.75 -23.23
N PHE A 403 1.30 -14.43 -23.19
CA PHE A 403 0.12 -13.60 -23.41
C PHE A 403 0.46 -12.38 -24.26
N CYS A 404 -0.43 -12.03 -25.16
CA CYS A 404 -0.40 -10.79 -25.93
C CYS A 404 -1.31 -9.78 -25.22
N LEU A 405 -0.74 -8.74 -24.66
CA LEU A 405 -1.46 -7.72 -23.90
C LEU A 405 -1.96 -6.63 -24.85
N THR A 406 -3.26 -6.46 -24.94
CA THR A 406 -3.90 -5.47 -25.83
C THR A 406 -5.18 -4.89 -25.24
N ASP A 407 -5.59 -3.73 -25.73
CA ASP A 407 -6.83 -3.03 -25.36
C ASP A 407 -8.03 -3.59 -26.12
N ARG A 408 -8.42 -4.83 -25.87
CA ARG A 408 -9.49 -5.49 -26.65
C ARG A 408 -10.89 -5.03 -26.25
N TRP A 409 -11.10 -4.74 -24.97
CA TRP A 409 -12.43 -4.45 -24.42
C TRP A 409 -12.34 -3.28 -23.44
N GLY A 410 -13.23 -2.29 -23.61
CA GLY A 410 -13.44 -1.33 -22.54
C GLY A 410 -14.01 -2.07 -21.32
N ASN A 411 -13.32 -2.01 -20.16
CA ASN A 411 -13.84 -2.67 -18.98
C ASN A 411 -15.05 -1.92 -18.43
N ALA A 412 -15.98 -2.70 -17.87
CA ALA A 412 -17.04 -2.18 -17.03
C ALA A 412 -16.57 -2.11 -15.56
N ALA A 413 -15.24 -1.97 -15.34
CA ALA A 413 -14.67 -2.02 -14.01
C ALA A 413 -15.41 -1.07 -13.09
N GLN A 414 -15.93 -1.63 -12.01
CA GLN A 414 -16.53 -0.87 -10.92
C GLN A 414 -15.41 -0.01 -10.33
N GLY A 415 -15.54 1.31 -10.46
CA GLY A 415 -14.59 2.26 -9.89
C GLY A 415 -13.86 3.15 -10.88
N PHE A 416 -14.00 2.95 -12.20
CA PHE A 416 -13.46 3.92 -13.16
C PHE A 416 -14.35 5.17 -13.19
N VAL A 417 -13.89 6.24 -12.56
CA VAL A 417 -14.58 7.54 -12.53
C VAL A 417 -13.94 8.44 -13.59
N GLY A 418 -14.65 8.69 -14.71
CA GLY A 418 -14.20 9.63 -15.72
C GLY A 418 -14.46 9.17 -17.16
N ARG A 419 -14.05 10.02 -18.12
CA ARG A 419 -14.08 9.68 -19.56
C ARG A 419 -12.95 8.70 -19.86
N ARG A 420 -13.27 7.51 -20.40
CA ARG A 420 -12.27 6.51 -20.80
C ARG A 420 -11.25 7.12 -21.75
N PRO A 421 -9.94 6.92 -21.52
CA PRO A 421 -8.92 7.31 -22.47
C PRO A 421 -9.07 6.52 -23.78
N ARG A 422 -8.46 7.01 -24.85
CA ARG A 422 -8.39 6.24 -26.11
C ARG A 422 -7.48 5.02 -25.90
N PRO A 423 -7.81 3.85 -26.51
CA PRO A 423 -6.94 2.69 -26.46
C PRO A 423 -5.59 3.00 -27.11
N VAL A 424 -4.51 2.47 -26.56
CA VAL A 424 -3.13 2.70 -27.04
C VAL A 424 -2.53 1.42 -27.65
N PHE A 425 -2.90 0.24 -27.11
CA PHE A 425 -2.33 -1.05 -27.51
C PHE A 425 -3.31 -1.82 -28.39
N THR A 426 -3.35 -1.49 -29.69
CA THR A 426 -4.34 -2.00 -30.66
C THR A 426 -3.75 -2.88 -31.77
N ASP A 427 -2.43 -2.97 -31.88
CA ASP A 427 -1.70 -3.61 -32.96
C ASP A 427 -1.51 -5.14 -32.84
N TYR A 428 -2.18 -5.77 -31.89
CA TYR A 428 -2.14 -7.22 -31.66
C TYR A 428 -0.71 -7.80 -31.53
N CYS A 429 0.19 -7.07 -30.83
CA CYS A 429 1.53 -7.54 -30.48
C CYS A 429 2.36 -7.94 -31.72
N GLU A 430 2.41 -7.07 -32.71
CA GLU A 430 3.15 -7.29 -33.98
C GLU A 430 2.73 -8.61 -34.68
N ARG A 431 1.45 -8.70 -34.96
CA ARG A 431 0.87 -9.85 -35.65
C ARG A 431 1.57 -10.11 -36.99
N SER A 432 1.80 -11.38 -37.30
CA SER A 432 2.45 -11.85 -38.53
C SER A 432 3.87 -11.28 -38.78
N ASN A 433 4.48 -10.63 -37.80
CA ASN A 433 5.83 -10.06 -37.91
C ASN A 433 6.87 -10.85 -37.10
N THR A 434 7.36 -11.96 -37.65
CA THR A 434 8.43 -12.76 -37.07
C THR A 434 9.78 -12.01 -37.06
N GLY A 435 9.96 -11.05 -37.96
CA GLY A 435 11.16 -10.24 -38.12
C GLY A 435 11.26 -9.07 -37.16
N ALA A 436 10.23 -8.76 -36.38
CA ALA A 436 10.22 -7.62 -35.48
C ALA A 436 11.45 -7.58 -34.57
N LEU A 437 12.09 -6.43 -34.49
CA LEU A 437 13.18 -6.16 -33.56
C LEU A 437 12.70 -5.50 -32.27
N ILE A 438 11.55 -4.86 -32.35
CA ILE A 438 10.89 -4.13 -31.25
C ILE A 438 9.43 -4.53 -31.21
N VAL A 439 8.91 -4.76 -30.00
CA VAL A 439 7.48 -4.99 -29.76
C VAL A 439 7.04 -4.17 -28.57
N SER A 440 5.90 -3.50 -28.70
CA SER A 440 5.20 -2.84 -27.59
C SER A 440 3.86 -3.53 -27.37
N GLN A 441 3.56 -3.84 -26.11
CA GLN A 441 2.26 -4.38 -25.74
C GLN A 441 1.86 -3.89 -24.34
N GLY A 442 0.57 -3.95 -24.02
CA GLY A 442 0.10 -3.47 -22.74
C GLY A 442 -1.41 -3.35 -22.64
N THR A 443 -1.86 -2.68 -21.57
CA THR A 443 -3.27 -2.39 -21.33
C THR A 443 -3.42 -0.97 -20.82
N THR A 444 -4.21 -0.16 -21.52
CA THR A 444 -4.54 1.21 -21.15
C THR A 444 -5.46 1.20 -19.92
N VAL A 445 -5.39 2.22 -19.09
CA VAL A 445 -6.30 2.39 -17.94
C VAL A 445 -7.76 2.39 -18.43
N GLY A 446 -8.62 1.60 -17.76
CA GLY A 446 -10.01 1.42 -18.16
C GLY A 446 -10.25 0.42 -19.28
N PHE A 447 -9.23 -0.35 -19.66
CA PHE A 447 -9.33 -1.45 -20.62
C PHE A 447 -8.98 -2.79 -20.00
N SER A 448 -9.46 -3.87 -20.62
CA SER A 448 -9.25 -5.24 -20.21
C SER A 448 -8.55 -6.03 -21.29
N ASP A 449 -7.60 -6.85 -20.88
CA ASP A 449 -7.07 -7.94 -21.70
C ASP A 449 -7.91 -9.20 -21.44
N VAL A 450 -8.73 -9.59 -22.41
CA VAL A 450 -9.74 -10.65 -22.26
C VAL A 450 -9.44 -11.84 -23.13
N TYR A 451 -9.47 -13.03 -22.54
CA TYR A 451 -9.30 -14.33 -23.20
C TYR A 451 -10.57 -15.17 -23.05
N PRO A 452 -11.34 -15.39 -24.14
CA PRO A 452 -12.51 -16.26 -24.12
C PRO A 452 -12.20 -17.72 -23.82
N ALA A 453 -13.17 -18.46 -23.31
CA ALA A 453 -13.03 -19.86 -22.91
C ALA A 453 -12.56 -20.84 -24.02
N HIS A 454 -12.82 -20.49 -25.28
CA HIS A 454 -12.44 -21.32 -26.44
C HIS A 454 -11.04 -21.03 -26.98
N PHE A 455 -10.32 -20.03 -26.46
CA PHE A 455 -8.98 -19.71 -26.94
C PHE A 455 -7.98 -20.81 -26.66
N HIS A 456 -7.12 -21.05 -27.64
CA HIS A 456 -6.13 -22.12 -27.58
C HIS A 456 -5.11 -21.94 -26.45
N GLY A 457 -4.82 -23.05 -25.76
CA GLY A 457 -3.81 -23.08 -24.71
C GLY A 457 -4.24 -22.62 -23.32
N GLN A 458 -5.41 -21.99 -23.21
CA GLN A 458 -5.96 -21.55 -21.93
C GLN A 458 -6.88 -22.62 -21.32
N ASN A 459 -6.35 -23.83 -21.18
CA ASN A 459 -7.12 -24.94 -20.68
C ASN A 459 -6.34 -25.71 -19.62
N LEU A 460 -7.05 -26.20 -18.61
CA LEU A 460 -6.52 -27.12 -17.61
C LEU A 460 -6.89 -28.55 -17.98
N ASP A 461 -5.91 -29.43 -18.10
CA ASP A 461 -6.14 -30.86 -18.37
C ASP A 461 -6.67 -31.53 -17.09
N VAL A 462 -7.97 -31.77 -17.05
CA VAL A 462 -8.65 -32.39 -15.90
C VAL A 462 -8.89 -33.88 -16.07
N THR A 463 -8.33 -34.51 -17.10
CA THR A 463 -8.54 -35.93 -17.43
C THR A 463 -8.28 -36.84 -16.22
N ARG A 464 -7.25 -36.56 -15.43
CA ARG A 464 -6.86 -37.34 -14.26
C ARG A 464 -7.33 -36.78 -12.93
N VAL A 465 -8.07 -35.67 -12.95
CA VAL A 465 -8.53 -35.01 -11.72
C VAL A 465 -9.71 -35.80 -11.12
N PRO A 466 -9.66 -36.23 -9.86
CA PRO A 466 -10.77 -36.90 -9.18
C PRO A 466 -12.04 -36.06 -9.12
N ALA A 467 -13.19 -36.69 -8.90
CA ALA A 467 -14.39 -35.96 -8.48
C ALA A 467 -14.12 -35.28 -7.15
N GLY A 468 -14.54 -34.04 -7.01
CA GLY A 468 -14.26 -33.25 -5.81
C GLY A 468 -14.59 -31.78 -5.96
N THR A 469 -14.28 -31.02 -4.92
CA THR A 469 -14.39 -29.55 -4.91
C THR A 469 -12.99 -28.93 -5.08
N TYR A 470 -12.92 -27.97 -5.98
CA TYR A 470 -11.67 -27.33 -6.38
C TYR A 470 -11.81 -25.83 -6.46
N VAL A 471 -10.68 -25.12 -6.42
CA VAL A 471 -10.58 -23.70 -6.67
C VAL A 471 -9.78 -23.49 -7.95
N LEU A 472 -10.42 -22.90 -8.96
CA LEU A 472 -9.77 -22.42 -10.18
C LEU A 472 -9.24 -21.03 -9.92
N VAL A 473 -7.92 -20.86 -9.92
CA VAL A 473 -7.22 -19.61 -9.63
C VAL A 473 -6.66 -18.99 -10.89
N HIS A 474 -6.88 -17.71 -11.07
CA HIS A 474 -6.27 -16.88 -12.11
C HIS A 474 -5.40 -15.81 -11.45
N ARG A 475 -4.13 -15.68 -11.88
CA ARG A 475 -3.19 -14.66 -11.40
C ARG A 475 -2.55 -13.91 -12.56
N ALA A 476 -2.43 -12.56 -12.44
CA ALA A 476 -1.51 -11.78 -13.23
C ALA A 476 -0.18 -11.59 -12.48
N SER A 477 0.89 -11.35 -13.24
CA SER A 477 2.23 -11.08 -12.70
C SER A 477 2.63 -11.98 -11.52
N PRO A 478 2.49 -13.32 -11.63
CA PRO A 478 2.63 -14.25 -10.49
C PRO A 478 4.03 -14.21 -9.85
N ASN A 479 5.01 -13.68 -10.53
CA ASN A 479 6.38 -13.48 -10.05
C ASN A 479 6.66 -12.03 -9.62
N LEU A 480 5.63 -11.16 -9.60
CA LEU A 480 5.70 -9.75 -9.21
C LEU A 480 6.76 -8.94 -9.99
N LEU A 481 6.99 -9.27 -11.25
CA LEU A 481 7.96 -8.58 -12.11
C LEU A 481 7.44 -7.25 -12.65
N ILE A 482 6.12 -7.11 -12.79
CA ILE A 482 5.47 -5.86 -13.18
C ILE A 482 5.32 -4.97 -11.95
N ARG A 483 5.72 -3.71 -12.07
CA ARG A 483 5.51 -2.69 -11.03
C ARG A 483 4.10 -2.14 -11.14
N GLU A 484 3.34 -2.33 -10.10
CA GLU A 484 1.92 -1.99 -10.00
C GLU A 484 1.66 -1.11 -8.78
N LEU A 485 0.48 -0.55 -8.70
CA LEU A 485 0.04 0.19 -7.52
C LEU A 485 -0.30 -0.76 -6.38
N ARG A 486 -0.97 -1.86 -6.70
CA ARG A 486 -1.38 -2.90 -5.75
C ARG A 486 -1.11 -4.27 -6.37
N TYR A 487 -0.89 -5.26 -5.54
CA TYR A 487 -0.65 -6.64 -5.96
C TYR A 487 -1.67 -7.62 -5.36
N GLU A 488 -2.43 -7.19 -4.37
CA GLU A 488 -3.44 -8.00 -3.68
C GLU A 488 -4.63 -8.36 -4.56
N ASN A 489 -4.93 -7.56 -5.58
CA ASN A 489 -5.99 -7.78 -6.57
C ASN A 489 -5.51 -8.55 -7.82
N ASN A 490 -4.25 -8.97 -7.86
CA ASN A 490 -3.66 -9.75 -8.95
C ASN A 490 -4.13 -11.20 -9.03
N ALA A 491 -5.02 -11.63 -8.17
CA ALA A 491 -5.59 -12.96 -8.20
C ALA A 491 -7.10 -12.92 -8.01
N ALA A 492 -7.78 -13.76 -8.78
CA ALA A 492 -9.20 -14.04 -8.57
C ALA A 492 -9.46 -15.53 -8.72
N SER A 493 -10.51 -16.03 -8.13
CA SER A 493 -10.78 -17.46 -8.13
C SER A 493 -12.26 -17.82 -8.26
N LEU A 494 -12.48 -19.09 -8.59
CA LEU A 494 -13.78 -19.70 -8.77
C LEU A 494 -13.80 -21.04 -8.06
N ARG A 495 -14.71 -21.23 -7.12
CA ARG A 495 -14.93 -22.53 -6.49
C ARG A 495 -15.85 -23.36 -7.36
N ILE A 496 -15.41 -24.56 -7.71
CA ILE A 496 -16.12 -25.46 -8.63
C ILE A 496 -16.23 -26.86 -8.04
N ARG A 497 -17.26 -27.58 -8.45
CA ARG A 497 -17.39 -29.03 -8.24
C ARG A 497 -17.19 -29.75 -9.56
N LEU A 498 -16.21 -30.65 -9.61
CA LEU A 498 -15.96 -31.57 -10.72
C LEU A 498 -16.56 -32.94 -10.40
N SER A 499 -17.30 -33.52 -11.32
CA SER A 499 -17.90 -34.84 -11.18
C SER A 499 -17.81 -35.65 -12.48
N TRP A 500 -17.90 -36.96 -12.37
CA TRP A 500 -17.83 -37.90 -13.49
C TRP A 500 -19.11 -38.76 -13.58
N PRO A 501 -20.27 -38.16 -13.93
CA PRO A 501 -21.57 -38.84 -13.83
C PRO A 501 -21.70 -40.07 -14.73
N GLN A 502 -20.97 -40.10 -15.84
CA GLN A 502 -20.97 -41.23 -16.79
C GLN A 502 -19.64 -42.00 -16.80
N GLY A 503 -18.85 -41.89 -15.72
CA GLY A 503 -17.53 -42.53 -15.60
C GLY A 503 -16.40 -41.77 -16.30
N ARG A 504 -15.16 -42.17 -16.03
CA ARG A 504 -13.92 -41.48 -16.44
C ARG A 504 -13.63 -41.46 -17.93
N SER A 505 -14.32 -42.27 -18.72
CA SER A 505 -14.19 -42.32 -20.17
C SER A 505 -15.04 -41.28 -20.90
N LYS A 506 -15.93 -40.62 -20.18
CA LYS A 506 -16.83 -39.59 -20.69
C LYS A 506 -16.46 -38.22 -20.09
N GLU A 507 -16.99 -37.17 -20.69
CA GLU A 507 -16.72 -35.80 -20.30
C GLU A 507 -17.20 -35.52 -18.85
N PRO A 508 -16.37 -34.88 -18.02
CA PRO A 508 -16.77 -34.53 -16.67
C PRO A 508 -17.76 -33.35 -16.67
N ALA A 509 -18.62 -33.34 -15.66
CA ALA A 509 -19.49 -32.19 -15.38
C ALA A 509 -18.79 -31.24 -14.38
N VAL A 510 -18.91 -29.95 -14.65
CA VAL A 510 -18.38 -28.87 -13.80
C VAL A 510 -19.51 -27.96 -13.37
N ARG A 511 -19.65 -27.74 -12.05
CA ARG A 511 -20.63 -26.82 -11.46
C ARG A 511 -19.90 -25.73 -10.70
N VAL A 512 -20.26 -24.46 -10.94
CA VAL A 512 -19.77 -23.32 -10.17
C VAL A 512 -20.48 -23.29 -8.81
N LEU A 513 -19.73 -23.18 -7.73
CA LEU A 513 -20.21 -23.07 -6.37
C LEU A 513 -20.11 -21.64 -5.84
N ALA A 514 -19.01 -20.93 -6.09
CA ALA A 514 -18.80 -19.56 -5.68
C ALA A 514 -17.85 -18.83 -6.65
N ARG A 515 -17.94 -17.48 -6.68
CA ARG A 515 -17.03 -16.57 -7.39
C ARG A 515 -16.37 -15.67 -6.37
N CYS A 516 -15.05 -15.59 -6.39
CA CYS A 516 -14.24 -14.88 -5.41
C CYS A 516 -13.27 -13.93 -6.12
N PRO A 517 -13.70 -12.67 -6.37
CA PRO A 517 -12.80 -11.65 -6.90
C PRO A 517 -11.72 -11.28 -5.88
N ALA A 518 -10.60 -10.76 -6.35
CA ALA A 518 -9.48 -10.26 -5.55
C ALA A 518 -8.92 -11.27 -4.50
N THR A 519 -9.12 -12.58 -4.71
CA THR A 519 -8.55 -13.60 -3.84
C THR A 519 -8.29 -14.91 -4.58
N GLU A 520 -7.23 -15.60 -4.21
CA GLU A 520 -6.93 -16.96 -4.70
C GLU A 520 -7.58 -18.08 -3.87
N ARG A 521 -8.10 -17.73 -2.68
CA ARG A 521 -8.78 -18.69 -1.79
C ARG A 521 -10.28 -18.37 -1.79
N CYS A 522 -11.04 -19.22 -2.46
CA CYS A 522 -12.49 -19.14 -2.50
C CYS A 522 -13.06 -20.07 -1.42
N PRO A 523 -13.64 -19.53 -0.33
CA PRO A 523 -14.09 -20.28 0.83
C PRO A 523 -15.26 -21.24 0.52
#